data_819bc1839aec81e47ea8299e204a9bf1
#
_entry.id   819bc1839aec81e47ea8299e204a9bf1
#
_cell.length_a   1.000
_cell.length_b   1.000
_cell.length_c   1.000
_cell.angle_alpha   90.00
_cell.angle_beta   90.00
_cell.angle_gamma   90.00
#
_symmetry.space_group_name_H-M   'P 1'
#
loop_
_entity.id
_entity.type
_entity.pdbx_description
1 polymer ?
#
loop_
_entity_poly.entity_id
_entity_poly.type
_entity_poly.pdbx_seq_one_letter_code
_entity_poly.pdbx_strand_id
1 'polypeptide(L)'
;MIEFIPAIDIIDGKCVRLSQGKYDSQKVYNENPVEVAKEFEAYGISRLHVVDLDGAASHHVVNYRVLDRIASQTSLIIDFGGGVKSDEDLTIAFENGAQMVTLGSIAVKQPDLFCQWLDKYGNDKIILGADVKDNKIAISGWKEESSQELMPFLDYYIKKGITKVLCTDISRDGMLEGPSTPLYKDIMAAYPELHLIASGGVSGLDDILKLHEAGIPAVVVGKALYEGKISLRELSRYM
;
A
#
# COMPACT_ATOMS: atom_id res chain seq x y z
N MET A 1 15.84 11.65 1.95
CA MET A 1 15.50 10.94 0.70
C MET A 1 14.07 10.42 0.86
N ILE A 2 13.32 10.23 -0.24
CA ILE A 2 11.99 9.60 -0.21
C ILE A 2 12.09 8.17 0.36
N GLU A 3 11.13 7.73 1.18
CA GLU A 3 11.08 6.36 1.70
C GLU A 3 10.63 5.38 0.60
N PHE A 4 11.40 4.29 0.40
CA PHE A 4 11.03 3.21 -0.53
C PHE A 4 10.30 2.10 0.22
N ILE A 5 9.13 1.73 -0.26
CA ILE A 5 8.32 0.67 0.32
C ILE A 5 8.05 -0.36 -0.77
N PRO A 6 8.83 -1.45 -0.85
CA PRO A 6 8.48 -2.54 -1.76
C PRO A 6 7.13 -3.15 -1.40
N ALA A 7 6.42 -3.66 -2.40
CA ALA A 7 5.15 -4.34 -2.19
C ALA A 7 5.26 -5.84 -2.49
N ILE A 8 4.66 -6.65 -1.62
CA ILE A 8 4.42 -8.08 -1.83
C ILE A 8 2.90 -8.30 -1.85
N ASP A 9 2.36 -8.65 -3.02
CA ASP A 9 0.97 -9.11 -3.15
C ASP A 9 0.94 -10.62 -2.98
N ILE A 10 -0.06 -11.14 -2.25
CA ILE A 10 -0.16 -12.56 -1.93
C ILE A 10 -1.47 -13.11 -2.48
N ILE A 11 -1.36 -14.17 -3.30
CA ILE A 11 -2.48 -15.06 -3.68
C ILE A 11 -2.00 -16.51 -3.47
N ASP A 12 -2.84 -17.30 -2.80
CA ASP A 12 -2.57 -18.72 -2.51
C ASP A 12 -1.19 -18.94 -1.86
N GLY A 13 -0.84 -18.02 -0.95
CA GLY A 13 0.43 -18.03 -0.21
C GLY A 13 1.67 -17.67 -1.02
N LYS A 14 1.54 -17.22 -2.28
CA LYS A 14 2.63 -16.92 -3.21
C LYS A 14 2.76 -15.42 -3.46
N CYS A 15 3.98 -14.98 -3.75
CA CYS A 15 4.25 -13.61 -4.19
C CYS A 15 3.84 -13.43 -5.66
N VAL A 16 2.88 -12.57 -5.90
CA VAL A 16 2.29 -12.32 -7.22
C VAL A 16 2.25 -10.83 -7.56
N ARG A 17 1.92 -10.51 -8.80
CA ARG A 17 1.50 -9.17 -9.23
C ARG A 17 0.33 -9.27 -10.19
N LEU A 18 -0.58 -8.32 -10.06
CA LEU A 18 -1.66 -8.09 -11.00
C LEU A 18 -1.36 -6.88 -11.85
N SER A 19 -2.06 -6.70 -12.96
CA SER A 19 -2.09 -5.46 -13.74
C SER A 19 -3.46 -4.83 -13.57
N GLN A 20 -3.50 -3.60 -13.05
CA GLN A 20 -4.75 -2.87 -12.74
C GLN A 20 -5.74 -3.71 -11.88
N GLY A 21 -5.23 -4.50 -10.92
CA GLY A 21 -6.05 -5.32 -10.04
C GLY A 21 -6.77 -6.50 -10.69
N LYS A 22 -6.48 -6.84 -11.94
CA LYS A 22 -7.15 -7.92 -12.68
C LYS A 22 -6.57 -9.28 -12.32
N TYR A 23 -7.35 -10.14 -11.67
CA TYR A 23 -6.92 -11.47 -11.22
C TYR A 23 -6.54 -12.41 -12.38
N ASP A 24 -7.12 -12.26 -13.55
CA ASP A 24 -6.78 -13.01 -14.77
C ASP A 24 -5.41 -12.61 -15.37
N SER A 25 -4.85 -11.49 -14.93
CA SER A 25 -3.49 -11.04 -15.28
C SER A 25 -2.41 -11.48 -14.28
N GLN A 26 -2.75 -12.37 -13.34
CA GLN A 26 -1.84 -12.83 -12.30
C GLN A 26 -0.54 -13.41 -12.87
N LYS A 27 0.58 -12.94 -12.35
CA LYS A 27 1.92 -13.50 -12.58
C LYS A 27 2.55 -13.84 -11.24
N VAL A 28 2.98 -15.09 -11.07
CA VAL A 28 3.75 -15.53 -9.90
C VAL A 28 5.21 -15.18 -10.11
N TYR A 29 5.81 -14.48 -9.14
CA TYR A 29 7.23 -14.11 -9.15
C TYR A 29 8.06 -14.94 -8.19
N ASN A 30 7.46 -15.38 -7.09
CA ASN A 30 8.12 -16.28 -6.14
C ASN A 30 7.07 -17.12 -5.40
N GLU A 31 7.35 -18.41 -5.25
CA GLU A 31 6.51 -19.35 -4.48
C GLU A 31 6.61 -19.10 -2.96
N ASN A 32 7.66 -18.39 -2.50
CA ASN A 32 7.91 -18.11 -1.09
C ASN A 32 8.08 -16.60 -0.83
N PRO A 33 7.02 -15.89 -0.41
CA PRO A 33 7.10 -14.46 -0.11
C PRO A 33 8.13 -14.08 0.96
N VAL A 34 8.45 -15.01 1.87
CA VAL A 34 9.46 -14.77 2.92
C VAL A 34 10.86 -14.58 2.35
N GLU A 35 11.22 -15.31 1.29
CA GLU A 35 12.52 -15.15 0.62
C GLU A 35 12.62 -13.77 -0.04
N VAL A 36 11.54 -13.31 -0.65
CA VAL A 36 11.47 -11.97 -1.24
C VAL A 36 11.63 -10.89 -0.16
N ALA A 37 10.96 -11.04 0.98
CA ALA A 37 11.08 -10.11 2.10
C ALA A 37 12.51 -10.07 2.67
N LYS A 38 13.15 -11.22 2.83
CA LYS A 38 14.57 -11.32 3.26
C LYS A 38 15.52 -10.67 2.26
N GLU A 39 15.26 -10.81 0.98
CA GLU A 39 16.06 -10.15 -0.04
C GLU A 39 15.94 -8.63 0.08
N PHE A 40 14.73 -8.08 0.27
CA PHE A 40 14.52 -6.65 0.49
C PHE A 40 15.29 -6.17 1.74
N GLU A 41 15.17 -6.87 2.87
CA GLU A 41 15.90 -6.55 4.10
C GLU A 41 17.42 -6.57 3.89
N ALA A 42 17.95 -7.54 3.17
CA ALA A 42 19.39 -7.69 2.90
C ALA A 42 19.97 -6.49 2.11
N TYR A 43 19.14 -5.78 1.35
CA TYR A 43 19.52 -4.56 0.66
C TYR A 43 19.25 -3.27 1.47
N GLY A 44 18.88 -3.39 2.76
CA GLY A 44 18.69 -2.25 3.66
C GLY A 44 17.28 -1.65 3.66
N ILE A 45 16.32 -2.27 2.97
CA ILE A 45 14.91 -1.90 3.07
C ILE A 45 14.45 -2.13 4.52
N SER A 46 13.76 -1.15 5.09
CA SER A 46 13.24 -1.20 6.46
C SER A 46 11.73 -1.37 6.55
N ARG A 47 11.00 -1.11 5.47
CA ARG A 47 9.54 -1.14 5.44
C ARG A 47 9.02 -1.96 4.25
N LEU A 48 7.89 -2.67 4.46
CA LEU A 48 7.26 -3.55 3.49
C LEU A 48 5.76 -3.32 3.47
N HIS A 49 5.19 -3.18 2.28
CA HIS A 49 3.74 -3.18 2.06
C HIS A 49 3.30 -4.59 1.63
N VAL A 50 2.47 -5.26 2.43
CA VAL A 50 1.95 -6.60 2.15
C VAL A 50 0.46 -6.53 1.84
N VAL A 51 0.05 -7.07 0.70
CA VAL A 51 -1.35 -7.09 0.27
C VAL A 51 -1.87 -8.52 0.18
N ASP A 52 -2.85 -8.84 1.01
CA ASP A 52 -3.61 -10.09 0.94
C ASP A 52 -4.71 -9.98 -0.12
N LEU A 53 -4.41 -10.40 -1.35
CA LEU A 53 -5.37 -10.34 -2.45
C LEU A 53 -6.49 -11.37 -2.32
N ASP A 54 -6.23 -12.53 -1.71
CA ASP A 54 -7.29 -13.49 -1.36
C ASP A 54 -8.23 -12.87 -0.33
N GLY A 55 -7.66 -12.17 0.67
CA GLY A 55 -8.44 -11.45 1.66
C GLY A 55 -9.27 -10.32 1.05
N ALA A 56 -8.69 -9.56 0.12
CA ALA A 56 -9.42 -8.52 -0.59
C ALA A 56 -10.63 -9.09 -1.37
N ALA A 57 -10.48 -10.28 -1.94
CA ALA A 57 -11.54 -10.97 -2.70
C ALA A 57 -12.61 -11.58 -1.80
N SER A 58 -12.22 -12.19 -0.67
CA SER A 58 -13.11 -12.91 0.26
C SER A 58 -13.69 -12.04 1.37
N HIS A 59 -13.21 -10.79 1.51
CA HIS A 59 -13.61 -9.82 2.53
C HIS A 59 -13.27 -10.20 3.97
N HIS A 60 -12.21 -10.98 4.18
CA HIS A 60 -11.60 -11.32 5.47
C HIS A 60 -10.12 -11.65 5.28
N VAL A 61 -9.31 -11.59 6.33
CA VAL A 61 -7.87 -11.90 6.24
C VAL A 61 -7.65 -13.39 6.03
N VAL A 62 -6.93 -13.76 4.96
CA VAL A 62 -6.68 -15.16 4.55
C VAL A 62 -5.21 -15.55 4.76
N ASN A 63 -4.28 -14.73 4.28
CA ASN A 63 -2.86 -15.07 4.24
C ASN A 63 -2.08 -14.67 5.51
N TYR A 64 -2.74 -14.66 6.68
CA TYR A 64 -2.11 -14.27 7.97
C TYR A 64 -0.89 -15.13 8.34
N ARG A 65 -0.88 -16.43 7.93
CA ARG A 65 0.29 -17.30 8.17
C ARG A 65 1.52 -16.88 7.37
N VAL A 66 1.32 -16.29 6.19
CA VAL A 66 2.43 -15.73 5.39
C VAL A 66 2.92 -14.45 6.05
N LEU A 67 2.01 -13.60 6.52
CA LEU A 67 2.33 -12.39 7.29
C LEU A 67 3.18 -12.74 8.52
N ASP A 68 2.73 -13.70 9.36
CA ASP A 68 3.48 -14.18 10.54
C ASP A 68 4.88 -14.68 10.19
N ARG A 69 5.00 -15.45 9.10
CA ARG A 69 6.31 -15.95 8.64
C ARG A 69 7.24 -14.83 8.17
N ILE A 70 6.75 -13.81 7.50
CA ILE A 70 7.54 -12.64 7.10
C ILE A 70 7.97 -11.88 8.36
N ALA A 71 7.03 -11.55 9.25
CA ALA A 71 7.28 -10.78 10.47
C ALA A 71 8.24 -11.48 11.44
N SER A 72 8.13 -12.81 11.59
CA SER A 72 9.00 -13.59 12.48
C SER A 72 10.41 -13.85 11.93
N GLN A 73 10.62 -13.69 10.62
CA GLN A 73 11.89 -14.00 9.95
C GLN A 73 12.62 -12.78 9.38
N THR A 74 12.06 -11.59 9.53
CA THR A 74 12.66 -10.30 9.13
C THR A 74 12.43 -9.26 10.21
N SER A 75 13.19 -8.16 10.17
CA SER A 75 13.00 -6.98 11.01
C SER A 75 12.21 -5.87 10.30
N LEU A 76 11.59 -6.18 9.16
CA LEU A 76 10.85 -5.23 8.36
C LEU A 76 9.62 -4.70 9.12
N ILE A 77 9.41 -3.39 9.03
CA ILE A 77 8.17 -2.76 9.47
C ILE A 77 7.10 -3.03 8.41
N ILE A 78 6.10 -3.83 8.76
CA ILE A 78 5.09 -4.28 7.80
C ILE A 78 3.83 -3.44 7.94
N ASP A 79 3.40 -2.81 6.84
CA ASP A 79 2.02 -2.40 6.69
C ASP A 79 1.26 -3.45 5.87
N PHE A 80 0.08 -3.84 6.39
CA PHE A 80 -0.71 -4.93 5.83
C PHE A 80 -2.04 -4.41 5.30
N GLY A 81 -2.41 -4.79 4.09
CA GLY A 81 -3.69 -4.47 3.46
C GLY A 81 -4.36 -5.71 2.87
N GLY A 82 -5.64 -5.57 2.54
CA GLY A 82 -6.44 -6.64 1.95
C GLY A 82 -7.24 -7.44 2.99
N GLY A 83 -8.57 -7.48 2.81
CA GLY A 83 -9.48 -8.32 3.60
C GLY A 83 -9.92 -7.79 4.96
N VAL A 84 -9.30 -6.77 5.52
CA VAL A 84 -9.66 -6.25 6.87
C VAL A 84 -11.02 -5.56 6.83
N LYS A 85 -12.04 -6.21 7.42
CA LYS A 85 -13.43 -5.75 7.44
C LYS A 85 -14.10 -5.82 8.81
N SER A 86 -13.45 -6.43 9.80
CA SER A 86 -13.96 -6.64 11.15
C SER A 86 -12.88 -6.41 12.22
N ASP A 87 -13.30 -6.29 13.48
CA ASP A 87 -12.36 -6.25 14.61
C ASP A 87 -11.49 -7.51 14.69
N GLU A 88 -12.05 -8.67 14.29
CA GLU A 88 -11.32 -9.93 14.25
C GLU A 88 -10.22 -9.90 13.19
N ASP A 89 -10.51 -9.44 11.97
CA ASP A 89 -9.51 -9.28 10.90
C ASP A 89 -8.37 -8.36 11.32
N LEU A 90 -8.72 -7.24 11.97
CA LEU A 90 -7.72 -6.28 12.43
C LEU A 90 -6.84 -6.88 13.53
N THR A 91 -7.45 -7.64 14.46
CA THR A 91 -6.74 -8.37 15.50
C THR A 91 -5.80 -9.41 14.89
N ILE A 92 -6.29 -10.20 13.94
CA ILE A 92 -5.48 -11.19 13.20
C ILE A 92 -4.27 -10.52 12.53
N ALA A 93 -4.46 -9.39 11.87
CA ALA A 93 -3.35 -8.70 11.20
C ALA A 93 -2.27 -8.27 12.22
N PHE A 94 -2.65 -7.65 13.34
CA PHE A 94 -1.68 -7.20 14.34
C PHE A 94 -1.03 -8.36 15.10
N GLU A 95 -1.77 -9.40 15.48
CA GLU A 95 -1.23 -10.57 16.18
C GLU A 95 -0.27 -11.39 15.32
N ASN A 96 -0.41 -11.33 13.99
CA ASN A 96 0.50 -11.99 13.05
C ASN A 96 1.61 -11.05 12.52
N GLY A 97 1.83 -9.91 13.19
CA GLY A 97 3.05 -9.12 13.05
C GLY A 97 2.97 -7.89 12.16
N ALA A 98 1.77 -7.48 11.69
CA ALA A 98 1.61 -6.17 11.08
C ALA A 98 1.86 -5.08 12.13
N GLN A 99 2.69 -4.11 11.83
CA GLN A 99 2.87 -2.92 12.67
C GLN A 99 1.87 -1.83 12.29
N MET A 100 1.43 -1.81 11.03
CA MET A 100 0.42 -0.90 10.51
C MET A 100 -0.57 -1.66 9.63
N VAL A 101 -1.78 -1.13 9.49
CA VAL A 101 -2.81 -1.69 8.60
C VAL A 101 -3.32 -0.61 7.67
N THR A 102 -3.33 -0.90 6.37
CA THR A 102 -3.87 -0.02 5.33
C THR A 102 -5.33 -0.36 5.07
N LEU A 103 -6.20 0.60 5.32
CA LEU A 103 -7.65 0.46 5.28
C LEU A 103 -8.27 1.38 4.22
N GLY A 104 -8.77 0.81 3.13
CA GLY A 104 -9.44 1.56 2.04
C GLY A 104 -10.97 1.43 2.11
N SER A 105 -11.51 0.33 1.57
CA SER A 105 -12.96 0.14 1.41
C SER A 105 -13.77 0.33 2.69
N ILE A 106 -13.23 -0.01 3.86
CA ILE A 106 -13.91 0.15 5.15
C ILE A 106 -14.13 1.63 5.48
N ALA A 107 -13.18 2.49 5.11
CA ALA A 107 -13.31 3.92 5.30
C ALA A 107 -14.49 4.51 4.51
N VAL A 108 -14.83 3.93 3.36
CA VAL A 108 -16.00 4.36 2.56
C VAL A 108 -17.29 3.72 3.05
N LYS A 109 -17.26 2.39 3.31
CA LYS A 109 -18.47 1.61 3.61
C LYS A 109 -18.93 1.72 5.06
N GLN A 110 -18.00 1.90 6.01
CA GLN A 110 -18.26 1.95 7.45
C GLN A 110 -17.35 3.01 8.12
N PRO A 111 -17.56 4.30 7.82
CA PRO A 111 -16.68 5.38 8.31
C PRO A 111 -16.64 5.48 9.84
N ASP A 112 -17.74 5.17 10.53
CA ASP A 112 -17.78 5.18 11.99
C ASP A 112 -16.90 4.08 12.60
N LEU A 113 -16.90 2.88 12.01
CA LEU A 113 -16.03 1.78 12.45
C LEU A 113 -14.55 2.12 12.18
N PHE A 114 -14.24 2.71 11.04
CA PHE A 114 -12.89 3.19 10.76
C PHE A 114 -12.42 4.20 11.82
N CYS A 115 -13.27 5.17 12.18
CA CYS A 115 -12.96 6.17 13.21
C CYS A 115 -12.77 5.51 14.59
N GLN A 116 -13.60 4.53 14.96
CA GLN A 116 -13.42 3.76 16.20
C GLN A 116 -12.06 3.04 16.23
N TRP A 117 -11.63 2.47 15.11
CA TRP A 117 -10.31 1.84 15.02
C TRP A 117 -9.17 2.86 15.09
N LEU A 118 -9.34 4.01 14.46
CA LEU A 118 -8.37 5.10 14.56
C LEU A 118 -8.22 5.59 16.00
N ASP A 119 -9.32 5.77 16.72
CA ASP A 119 -9.32 6.15 18.14
C ASP A 119 -8.68 5.07 19.03
N LYS A 120 -8.95 3.79 18.73
CA LYS A 120 -8.48 2.65 19.54
C LYS A 120 -6.99 2.34 19.32
N TYR A 121 -6.53 2.35 18.07
CA TYR A 121 -5.19 1.90 17.70
C TYR A 121 -4.21 3.04 17.43
N GLY A 122 -4.73 4.24 17.18
CA GLY A 122 -3.94 5.45 16.88
C GLY A 122 -3.52 5.58 15.43
N ASN A 123 -3.14 6.80 15.08
CA ASN A 123 -2.71 7.17 13.72
C ASN A 123 -1.33 6.61 13.33
N ASP A 124 -0.57 6.05 14.28
CA ASP A 124 0.69 5.38 13.98
C ASP A 124 0.47 3.99 13.38
N LYS A 125 -0.65 3.36 13.69
CA LYS A 125 -0.98 2.00 13.25
C LYS A 125 -1.98 1.93 12.10
N ILE A 126 -2.72 3.01 11.84
CA ILE A 126 -3.74 3.04 10.79
C ILE A 126 -3.27 3.93 9.64
N ILE A 127 -3.28 3.38 8.44
CA ILE A 127 -3.03 4.06 7.18
C ILE A 127 -4.35 4.13 6.42
N LEU A 128 -4.75 5.32 5.98
CA LEU A 128 -5.90 5.47 5.10
C LEU A 128 -5.52 5.07 3.67
N GLY A 129 -6.15 4.04 3.13
CA GLY A 129 -6.04 3.67 1.72
C GLY A 129 -6.98 4.52 0.86
N ALA A 130 -6.43 5.24 -0.11
CA ALA A 130 -7.16 6.07 -1.06
C ALA A 130 -6.83 5.63 -2.49
N ASP A 131 -7.47 4.57 -2.95
CA ASP A 131 -7.36 4.11 -4.32
C ASP A 131 -8.25 4.98 -5.20
N VAL A 132 -7.66 5.68 -6.18
CA VAL A 132 -8.34 6.72 -6.95
C VAL A 132 -8.34 6.40 -8.44
N LYS A 133 -9.47 6.66 -9.07
CA LYS A 133 -9.66 6.66 -10.51
C LYS A 133 -10.54 7.83 -10.89
N ASP A 134 -10.13 8.64 -11.86
CA ASP A 134 -10.87 9.81 -12.32
C ASP A 134 -11.36 10.72 -11.16
N ASN A 135 -10.46 10.98 -10.19
CA ASN A 135 -10.69 11.76 -8.97
C ASN A 135 -11.72 11.18 -7.97
N LYS A 136 -12.16 9.94 -8.17
CA LYS A 136 -13.11 9.24 -7.28
C LYS A 136 -12.46 8.08 -6.56
N ILE A 137 -12.88 7.85 -5.32
CA ILE A 137 -12.40 6.72 -4.52
C ILE A 137 -13.01 5.42 -5.03
N ALA A 138 -12.17 4.45 -5.36
CA ALA A 138 -12.55 3.09 -5.70
C ALA A 138 -12.50 2.19 -4.45
N ILE A 139 -13.36 1.20 -4.42
CA ILE A 139 -13.52 0.26 -3.31
C ILE A 139 -13.65 -1.19 -3.80
N SER A 140 -13.68 -2.14 -2.85
CA SER A 140 -13.91 -3.56 -3.15
C SER A 140 -12.88 -4.19 -4.11
N GLY A 141 -11.58 -3.84 -3.92
CA GLY A 141 -10.52 -4.29 -4.83
C GLY A 141 -10.68 -3.71 -6.24
N TRP A 142 -11.06 -2.43 -6.31
CA TRP A 142 -11.24 -1.61 -7.52
C TRP A 142 -12.41 -2.03 -8.42
N LYS A 143 -13.30 -2.89 -7.92
CA LYS A 143 -14.48 -3.38 -8.66
C LYS A 143 -15.65 -2.40 -8.63
N GLU A 144 -15.66 -1.49 -7.66
CA GLU A 144 -16.73 -0.53 -7.46
C GLU A 144 -16.12 0.88 -7.34
N GLU A 145 -16.75 1.86 -7.99
CA GLU A 145 -16.46 3.28 -7.79
C GLU A 145 -17.43 3.84 -6.73
N SER A 146 -16.90 4.61 -5.78
CA SER A 146 -17.75 5.34 -4.85
C SER A 146 -18.16 6.70 -5.45
N SER A 147 -19.13 7.35 -4.84
CA SER A 147 -19.47 8.75 -5.17
C SER A 147 -18.52 9.78 -4.53
N GLN A 148 -17.58 9.34 -3.71
CA GLN A 148 -16.68 10.21 -2.95
C GLN A 148 -15.52 10.67 -3.80
N GLU A 149 -15.31 11.98 -3.86
CA GLU A 149 -14.12 12.58 -4.46
C GLU A 149 -12.93 12.52 -3.50
N LEU A 150 -11.74 12.44 -4.06
CA LEU A 150 -10.49 12.25 -3.30
C LEU A 150 -10.27 13.34 -2.25
N MET A 151 -10.31 14.61 -2.62
CA MET A 151 -9.94 15.69 -1.70
C MET A 151 -10.93 15.84 -0.53
N PRO A 152 -12.26 15.81 -0.72
CA PRO A 152 -13.20 15.76 0.40
C PRO A 152 -13.04 14.52 1.29
N PHE A 153 -12.73 13.36 0.72
CA PHE A 153 -12.47 12.15 1.46
C PHE A 153 -11.22 12.27 2.35
N LEU A 154 -10.12 12.80 1.82
CA LEU A 154 -8.90 13.05 2.60
C LEU A 154 -9.14 14.07 3.69
N ASP A 155 -9.79 15.20 3.39
CA ASP A 155 -10.10 16.27 4.35
C ASP A 155 -10.89 15.74 5.55
N TYR A 156 -11.88 14.88 5.31
CA TYR A 156 -12.67 14.28 6.37
C TYR A 156 -11.79 13.46 7.35
N TYR A 157 -10.92 12.58 6.83
CA TYR A 157 -10.12 11.71 7.68
C TYR A 157 -8.91 12.40 8.32
N ILE A 158 -8.31 13.37 7.64
CA ILE A 158 -7.24 14.18 8.22
C ILE A 158 -7.77 14.98 9.41
N LYS A 159 -8.97 15.55 9.33
CA LYS A 159 -9.65 16.21 10.46
C LYS A 159 -9.98 15.24 11.61
N LYS A 160 -10.07 13.94 11.34
CA LYS A 160 -10.24 12.88 12.36
C LYS A 160 -8.91 12.41 12.95
N GLY A 161 -7.78 12.91 12.48
CA GLY A 161 -6.46 12.60 13.02
C GLY A 161 -5.61 11.64 12.17
N ILE A 162 -6.04 11.29 10.96
CA ILE A 162 -5.18 10.54 10.02
C ILE A 162 -3.96 11.38 9.65
N THR A 163 -2.79 10.76 9.75
CA THR A 163 -1.50 11.36 9.38
C THR A 163 -0.80 10.62 8.25
N LYS A 164 -1.24 9.41 7.92
CA LYS A 164 -0.66 8.56 6.87
C LYS A 164 -1.73 8.17 5.85
N VAL A 165 -1.44 8.42 4.57
CA VAL A 165 -2.32 8.04 3.45
C VAL A 165 -1.52 7.31 2.40
N LEU A 166 -1.97 6.12 2.01
CA LEU A 166 -1.50 5.43 0.82
C LEU A 166 -2.47 5.74 -0.31
N CYS A 167 -2.00 6.51 -1.31
CA CYS A 167 -2.81 6.91 -2.45
C CYS A 167 -2.34 6.18 -3.72
N THR A 168 -3.20 5.33 -4.28
CA THR A 168 -2.94 4.59 -5.52
C THR A 168 -3.73 5.19 -6.67
N ASP A 169 -3.05 5.65 -7.73
CA ASP A 169 -3.72 5.89 -9.01
C ASP A 169 -3.90 4.55 -9.74
N ILE A 170 -5.13 4.04 -9.73
CA ILE A 170 -5.48 2.74 -10.33
C ILE A 170 -5.19 2.71 -11.83
N SER A 171 -5.35 3.84 -12.52
CA SER A 171 -5.11 3.91 -13.97
C SER A 171 -3.64 3.67 -14.33
N ARG A 172 -2.73 3.93 -13.39
CA ARG A 172 -1.29 3.78 -13.52
C ARG A 172 -0.75 2.48 -12.93
N ASP A 173 -1.50 1.87 -12.00
CA ASP A 173 -0.98 0.70 -11.28
C ASP A 173 -0.66 -0.47 -12.21
N GLY A 174 0.58 -0.98 -12.08
CA GLY A 174 1.08 -2.08 -12.89
C GLY A 174 1.37 -1.75 -14.36
N MET A 175 1.23 -0.48 -14.81
CA MET A 175 1.43 -0.09 -16.20
C MET A 175 2.87 0.26 -16.55
N LEU A 176 3.70 0.62 -15.55
CA LEU A 176 5.10 1.07 -15.78
C LEU A 176 5.18 2.31 -16.71
N GLU A 177 4.24 3.24 -16.57
CA GLU A 177 4.12 4.45 -17.41
C GLU A 177 4.38 5.74 -16.63
N GLY A 178 4.94 5.63 -15.44
CA GLY A 178 5.20 6.73 -14.51
C GLY A 178 4.03 6.98 -13.57
N PRO A 179 4.33 7.46 -12.34
CA PRO A 179 3.34 7.76 -11.31
C PRO A 179 2.58 9.06 -11.59
N SER A 180 1.43 9.24 -10.96
CA SER A 180 0.61 10.45 -11.03
C SER A 180 1.18 11.59 -10.18
N THR A 181 2.40 12.02 -10.47
CA THR A 181 3.11 13.08 -9.74
C THR A 181 2.28 14.37 -9.56
N PRO A 182 1.52 14.87 -10.56
CA PRO A 182 0.65 16.03 -10.36
C PRO A 182 -0.39 15.81 -9.26
N LEU A 183 -1.06 14.67 -9.23
CA LEU A 183 -2.04 14.31 -8.20
C LEU A 183 -1.41 14.37 -6.80
N TYR A 184 -0.24 13.76 -6.62
CA TYR A 184 0.45 13.73 -5.33
C TYR A 184 0.92 15.13 -4.89
N LYS A 185 1.34 15.97 -5.83
CA LYS A 185 1.68 17.38 -5.57
C LYS A 185 0.47 18.18 -5.09
N ASP A 186 -0.69 17.97 -5.70
CA ASP A 186 -1.93 18.65 -5.30
C ASP A 186 -2.34 18.24 -3.88
N ILE A 187 -2.22 16.95 -3.52
CA ILE A 187 -2.46 16.48 -2.16
C ILE A 187 -1.49 17.12 -1.18
N MET A 188 -0.17 17.11 -1.47
CA MET A 188 0.84 17.68 -0.58
C MET A 188 0.73 19.20 -0.45
N ALA A 189 0.30 19.89 -1.50
CA ALA A 189 0.03 21.33 -1.44
C ALA A 189 -1.14 21.67 -0.50
N ALA A 190 -2.16 20.82 -0.45
CA ALA A 190 -3.30 20.99 0.46
C ALA A 190 -2.99 20.53 1.90
N TYR A 191 -2.15 19.49 2.05
CA TYR A 191 -1.85 18.85 3.34
C TYR A 191 -0.33 18.62 3.50
N PRO A 192 0.47 19.68 3.74
CA PRO A 192 1.94 19.57 3.75
C PRO A 192 2.53 18.70 4.87
N GLU A 193 1.77 18.46 5.95
CA GLU A 193 2.19 17.62 7.08
C GLU A 193 1.80 16.13 6.90
N LEU A 194 1.10 15.79 5.81
CA LEU A 194 0.64 14.44 5.57
C LEU A 194 1.80 13.53 5.17
N HIS A 195 1.94 12.38 5.80
CA HIS A 195 2.81 11.32 5.30
C HIS A 195 2.14 10.59 4.14
N LEU A 196 2.24 11.17 2.94
CA LEU A 196 1.68 10.61 1.72
C LEU A 196 2.59 9.51 1.17
N ILE A 197 2.01 8.34 0.96
CA ILE A 197 2.66 7.19 0.30
C ILE A 197 2.09 7.11 -1.12
N ALA A 198 2.87 7.51 -2.11
CA ALA A 198 2.49 7.42 -3.51
C ALA A 198 2.49 5.96 -3.98
N SER A 199 1.51 5.55 -4.77
CA SER A 199 1.41 4.19 -5.28
C SER A 199 0.89 4.15 -6.72
N GLY A 200 1.42 3.21 -7.50
CA GLY A 200 1.03 3.00 -8.89
C GLY A 200 1.92 3.71 -9.92
N GLY A 201 2.26 3.00 -10.98
CA GLY A 201 2.88 3.54 -12.18
C GLY A 201 4.40 3.64 -12.22
N VAL A 202 5.10 3.54 -11.10
CA VAL A 202 6.58 3.65 -11.09
C VAL A 202 7.20 2.74 -12.15
N SER A 203 7.98 3.32 -13.05
CA SER A 203 8.58 2.64 -14.20
C SER A 203 10.10 2.55 -14.12
N GLY A 204 10.74 3.36 -13.29
CA GLY A 204 12.18 3.42 -13.14
C GLY A 204 12.62 4.31 -11.99
N LEU A 205 13.92 4.35 -11.74
CA LEU A 205 14.52 5.16 -10.67
C LEU A 205 14.24 6.65 -10.85
N ASP A 206 14.24 7.15 -12.10
CA ASP A 206 13.97 8.56 -12.40
C ASP A 206 12.59 9.02 -11.90
N ASP A 207 11.59 8.14 -11.91
CA ASP A 207 10.27 8.46 -11.38
C ASP A 207 10.32 8.70 -9.87
N ILE A 208 11.09 7.87 -9.16
CA ILE A 208 11.28 7.98 -7.72
C ILE A 208 12.02 9.29 -7.37
N LEU A 209 13.04 9.64 -8.13
CA LEU A 209 13.77 10.90 -7.96
C LEU A 209 12.86 12.12 -8.20
N LYS A 210 12.01 12.07 -9.22
CA LYS A 210 11.01 13.14 -9.47
C LYS A 210 9.97 13.25 -8.36
N LEU A 211 9.53 12.13 -7.77
CA LEU A 211 8.65 12.16 -6.59
C LEU A 211 9.36 12.78 -5.39
N HIS A 212 10.62 12.43 -5.16
CA HIS A 212 11.44 13.04 -4.12
C HIS A 212 11.58 14.55 -4.30
N GLU A 213 11.94 15.02 -5.50
CA GLU A 213 12.05 16.45 -5.85
C GLU A 213 10.71 17.19 -5.67
N ALA A 214 9.60 16.48 -5.88
CA ALA A 214 8.25 16.99 -5.66
C ALA A 214 7.83 17.04 -4.18
N GLY A 215 8.72 16.61 -3.25
CA GLY A 215 8.45 16.62 -1.81
C GLY A 215 7.55 15.47 -1.34
N ILE A 216 7.38 14.41 -2.12
CA ILE A 216 6.59 13.25 -1.71
C ILE A 216 7.38 12.42 -0.69
N PRO A 217 6.82 12.13 0.52
CA PRO A 217 7.56 11.49 1.59
C PRO A 217 7.91 10.04 1.34
N ALA A 218 6.99 9.26 0.73
CA ALA A 218 7.16 7.82 0.52
C ALA A 218 6.54 7.34 -0.79
N VAL A 219 7.03 6.20 -1.30
CA VAL A 219 6.54 5.59 -2.53
C VAL A 219 6.52 4.06 -2.43
N VAL A 220 5.41 3.44 -2.83
CA VAL A 220 5.31 2.00 -3.01
C VAL A 220 5.90 1.62 -4.37
N VAL A 221 6.81 0.65 -4.38
CA VAL A 221 7.44 0.13 -5.59
C VAL A 221 7.13 -1.37 -5.69
N GLY A 222 6.35 -1.73 -6.68
CA GLY A 222 5.96 -3.12 -6.94
C GLY A 222 6.56 -3.63 -8.25
N LYS A 223 5.78 -3.62 -9.32
CA LYS A 223 6.11 -4.24 -10.61
C LYS A 223 7.48 -3.86 -11.18
N ALA A 224 7.92 -2.61 -10.98
CA ALA A 224 9.21 -2.14 -11.46
C ALA A 224 10.41 -2.93 -10.86
N LEU A 225 10.32 -3.38 -9.60
CA LEU A 225 11.31 -4.26 -8.98
C LEU A 225 11.27 -5.66 -9.60
N TYR A 226 10.09 -6.26 -9.69
CA TYR A 226 9.92 -7.64 -10.18
C TYR A 226 10.24 -7.78 -11.68
N GLU A 227 10.03 -6.75 -12.46
CA GLU A 227 10.36 -6.73 -13.90
C GLU A 227 11.80 -6.22 -14.17
N GLY A 228 12.61 -6.00 -13.12
CA GLY A 228 14.01 -5.58 -13.24
C GLY A 228 14.20 -4.19 -13.83
N LYS A 229 13.17 -3.32 -13.78
CA LYS A 229 13.28 -1.91 -14.20
C LYS A 229 14.05 -1.07 -13.18
N ILE A 230 14.04 -1.50 -11.94
CA ILE A 230 14.82 -0.95 -10.84
C ILE A 230 15.44 -2.12 -10.11
N SER A 231 16.74 -2.09 -9.87
CA SER A 231 17.40 -3.09 -9.04
C SER A 231 17.46 -2.63 -7.58
N LEU A 232 17.38 -3.56 -6.65
CA LEU A 232 17.57 -3.29 -5.22
C LEU A 232 18.93 -2.65 -4.94
N ARG A 233 19.97 -3.02 -5.71
CA ARG A 233 21.31 -2.43 -5.62
C ARG A 233 21.33 -0.93 -6.01
N GLU A 234 20.50 -0.52 -6.97
CA GLU A 234 20.37 0.91 -7.31
C GLU A 234 19.65 1.65 -6.18
N LEU A 235 18.54 1.10 -5.66
CA LEU A 235 17.81 1.68 -4.54
C LEU A 235 18.68 1.84 -3.30
N SER A 236 19.50 0.84 -2.95
CA SER A 236 20.33 0.88 -1.75
C SER A 236 21.39 2.00 -1.74
N ARG A 237 21.66 2.67 -2.87
CA ARG A 237 22.54 3.84 -2.94
C ARG A 237 21.84 5.14 -2.52
N TYR A 238 20.52 5.10 -2.38
CA TYR A 238 19.68 6.26 -2.06
C TYR A 238 18.96 6.11 -0.70
N MET A 239 19.28 5.06 0.06
CA MET A 239 18.78 4.80 1.43
C MET A 239 19.73 5.27 2.54
#